data_735966f9c12828d7bffe429c1adad2d3
#
_entry.id   735966f9c12828d7bffe429c1adad2d3
#
_cell.length_a   1.000
_cell.length_b   1.000
_cell.length_c   1.000
_cell.angle_alpha   90.00
_cell.angle_beta   90.00
_cell.angle_gamma   90.00
#
_symmetry.space_group_name_H-M   'P 1'
#
loop_
_entity.id
_entity.type
_entity.pdbx_description
1 polymer ?
#
loop_
_entity_poly.entity_id
_entity_poly.type
_entity_poly.pdbx_seq_one_letter_code
_entity_poly.pdbx_strand_id
1 'polypeptide(L)'
;MKYSFQQRKYGFFVHFVHGLYRNADGTEPRSFEDAVNGFDVDGFADAVASMGVEYLIFTAWHWRALPLYPSAVTEKYRGVKLPERDLLGEVIDAVTARGIDMLLYTHPRDGHDFSPEEKLAVGWGKDVPGDRPDTETFQYDKWNEYTLALYDEVLTRYGDKLSGIYTDGVGPYSCKSEKYENTLQVIDYTRLRNAIKRKNSQICMIQNHFGYLFSDDFEMPEGYFHFEDAHFKDTKGLPAARKALAICPFEGGWWPANAARGGDARKADAAQLARFVIFNASCTLGGGTCFASGPYCEGNLFPIGVVEFMQELGAMMRARKESVLDAVPSTSYPTVSGDTMQAREYRCFTESADGKYEYLHLLKRPETDEIRIPLAADGAELCAPVSLCENVKILDFKRLADGYFLQLDGEFDEVDSVIRFERAAAENAPYVEWMNDSDKRVRYEGAWKYVFLMSDPRTHTTLGSYESDYHVTTEKGSSFFTYFEGSAVSLYGNKRPGNGKARVYIDGVFSGEVCEDGEAIENRVELFRSIDLFGGIHTLYVVSDRDDLFEFDAIQITK
;
A
#
# COMPACT_ATOMS: atom_id res chain seq x y z
N MET A 1 -6.30 -13.59 -6.96
CA MET A 1 -6.70 -12.25 -6.45
C MET A 1 -8.21 -12.07 -6.65
N LYS A 2 -8.89 -11.47 -5.66
CA LYS A 2 -10.38 -11.42 -5.64
C LYS A 2 -10.95 -10.21 -6.39
N TYR A 3 -10.24 -9.09 -6.36
CA TYR A 3 -10.70 -7.81 -6.91
C TYR A 3 -9.83 -7.36 -8.08
N SER A 4 -10.39 -6.63 -9.06
CA SER A 4 -9.64 -6.09 -10.21
C SER A 4 -8.47 -5.21 -9.78
N PHE A 5 -8.67 -4.34 -8.78
CA PHE A 5 -7.62 -3.51 -8.19
C PHE A 5 -6.37 -4.30 -7.79
N GLN A 6 -6.54 -5.52 -7.25
CA GLN A 6 -5.41 -6.37 -6.84
C GLN A 6 -4.60 -6.93 -8.03
N GLN A 7 -5.12 -6.86 -9.24
CA GLN A 7 -4.39 -7.26 -10.45
C GLN A 7 -3.51 -6.13 -11.00
N ARG A 8 -3.70 -4.89 -10.52
CA ARG A 8 -3.01 -3.70 -11.00
C ARG A 8 -1.65 -3.54 -10.35
N LYS A 9 -0.72 -2.88 -11.03
CA LYS A 9 0.67 -2.66 -10.61
C LYS A 9 0.98 -1.19 -10.37
N TYR A 10 0.32 -0.28 -11.08
CA TYR A 10 0.49 1.14 -10.83
C TYR A 10 -0.73 1.97 -11.21
N GLY A 11 -0.93 3.05 -10.47
CA GLY A 11 -2.08 3.93 -10.63
C GLY A 11 -1.75 5.39 -10.42
N PHE A 12 -2.79 6.21 -10.52
CA PHE A 12 -2.69 7.64 -10.25
C PHE A 12 -3.74 8.06 -9.22
N PHE A 13 -3.37 8.99 -8.33
CA PHE A 13 -4.20 9.45 -7.24
C PHE A 13 -4.42 10.94 -7.34
N VAL A 14 -5.67 11.36 -7.44
CA VAL A 14 -6.05 12.75 -7.61
C VAL A 14 -6.86 13.24 -6.44
N HIS A 15 -6.31 14.22 -5.74
CA HIS A 15 -7.04 15.02 -4.78
C HIS A 15 -7.59 16.28 -5.47
N PHE A 16 -8.91 16.31 -5.69
CA PHE A 16 -9.64 17.51 -6.11
C PHE A 16 -10.59 17.90 -4.99
N VAL A 17 -10.13 18.79 -4.10
CA VAL A 17 -10.69 18.98 -2.76
C VAL A 17 -11.02 20.43 -2.50
N HIS A 18 -12.26 20.71 -2.07
CA HIS A 18 -12.69 22.04 -1.68
C HIS A 18 -11.75 22.68 -0.65
N GLY A 19 -11.36 23.92 -0.90
CA GLY A 19 -10.43 24.68 -0.05
C GLY A 19 -8.95 24.38 -0.26
N LEU A 20 -8.60 23.30 -1.01
CA LEU A 20 -7.22 22.93 -1.27
C LEU A 20 -6.80 23.03 -2.74
N TYR A 21 -7.75 23.02 -3.65
CA TYR A 21 -7.46 23.24 -5.06
C TYR A 21 -7.10 24.71 -5.34
N ARG A 22 -6.27 24.95 -6.36
CA ARG A 22 -5.77 26.26 -6.77
C ARG A 22 -5.87 26.40 -8.27
N ASN A 23 -5.91 27.65 -8.72
CA ASN A 23 -5.66 28.00 -10.12
C ASN A 23 -4.16 27.93 -10.41
N ALA A 24 -3.78 27.89 -11.69
CA ALA A 24 -2.38 27.78 -12.10
C ALA A 24 -1.53 28.98 -11.63
N ASP A 25 -2.13 30.15 -11.42
CA ASP A 25 -1.47 31.33 -10.86
C ASP A 25 -1.33 31.31 -9.32
N GLY A 26 -1.85 30.27 -8.67
CA GLY A 26 -1.83 30.07 -7.22
C GLY A 26 -3.01 30.70 -6.49
N THR A 27 -3.94 31.36 -7.20
CA THR A 27 -5.17 31.90 -6.60
C THR A 27 -6.19 30.77 -6.33
N GLU A 28 -7.17 31.07 -5.49
CA GLU A 28 -8.30 30.17 -5.26
C GLU A 28 -9.40 30.41 -6.30
N PRO A 29 -10.19 29.38 -6.69
CA PRO A 29 -11.37 29.57 -7.49
C PRO A 29 -12.40 30.45 -6.72
N ARG A 30 -13.27 31.14 -7.43
CA ARG A 30 -14.25 32.05 -6.83
C ARG A 30 -15.24 31.34 -5.91
N SER A 31 -15.63 30.13 -6.29
CA SER A 31 -16.55 29.31 -5.52
C SER A 31 -16.36 27.80 -5.79
N PHE A 32 -16.97 26.97 -4.96
CA PHE A 32 -17.05 25.53 -5.22
C PHE A 32 -17.80 25.22 -6.52
N GLU A 33 -18.87 25.97 -6.79
CA GLU A 33 -19.66 25.86 -8.02
C GLU A 33 -18.84 26.20 -9.27
N ASP A 34 -18.02 27.24 -9.23
CA ASP A 34 -17.12 27.59 -10.34
C ASP A 34 -16.09 26.48 -10.60
N ALA A 35 -15.52 25.91 -9.56
CA ALA A 35 -14.57 24.79 -9.68
C ALA A 35 -15.23 23.55 -10.29
N VAL A 36 -16.43 23.19 -9.85
CA VAL A 36 -17.18 22.04 -10.37
C VAL A 36 -17.60 22.28 -11.82
N ASN A 37 -18.19 23.46 -12.11
CA ASN A 37 -18.72 23.76 -13.44
C ASN A 37 -17.63 24.03 -14.49
N GLY A 38 -16.47 24.52 -14.06
CA GLY A 38 -15.32 24.79 -14.93
C GLY A 38 -14.46 23.55 -15.24
N PHE A 39 -14.74 22.38 -14.66
CA PHE A 39 -13.93 21.19 -14.85
C PHE A 39 -14.07 20.62 -16.27
N ASP A 40 -12.94 20.49 -17.00
CA ASP A 40 -12.86 19.87 -18.32
C ASP A 40 -12.65 18.35 -18.16
N VAL A 41 -13.73 17.60 -18.18
CA VAL A 41 -13.73 16.15 -17.95
C VAL A 41 -12.99 15.39 -19.04
N ASP A 42 -13.21 15.74 -20.31
CA ASP A 42 -12.59 15.05 -21.44
C ASP A 42 -11.09 15.29 -21.48
N GLY A 43 -10.66 16.55 -21.35
CA GLY A 43 -9.23 16.89 -21.28
C GLY A 43 -8.52 16.22 -20.10
N PHE A 44 -9.17 16.18 -18.93
CA PHE A 44 -8.66 15.47 -17.77
C PHE A 44 -8.53 13.96 -18.02
N ALA A 45 -9.58 13.32 -18.55
CA ALA A 45 -9.58 11.88 -18.79
C ALA A 45 -8.58 11.48 -19.88
N ASP A 46 -8.39 12.31 -20.92
CA ASP A 46 -7.37 12.12 -21.95
C ASP A 46 -5.96 12.24 -21.38
N ALA A 47 -5.71 13.23 -20.51
CA ALA A 47 -4.43 13.37 -19.83
C ALA A 47 -4.13 12.13 -18.98
N VAL A 48 -5.06 11.66 -18.15
CA VAL A 48 -4.90 10.45 -17.31
C VAL A 48 -4.68 9.20 -18.18
N ALA A 49 -5.45 9.04 -19.26
CA ALA A 49 -5.27 7.91 -20.17
C ALA A 49 -3.89 7.92 -20.85
N SER A 50 -3.38 9.10 -21.19
CA SER A 50 -2.05 9.25 -21.80
C SER A 50 -0.91 8.80 -20.87
N MET A 51 -1.11 8.90 -19.55
CA MET A 51 -0.17 8.42 -18.53
C MET A 51 0.00 6.90 -18.54
N GLY A 52 -0.96 6.15 -19.13
CA GLY A 52 -0.94 4.69 -19.22
C GLY A 52 -1.17 3.98 -17.90
N VAL A 53 -1.75 4.63 -16.92
CA VAL A 53 -2.09 4.05 -15.62
C VAL A 53 -3.21 3.03 -15.74
N GLU A 54 -3.23 2.05 -14.84
CA GLU A 54 -4.21 0.97 -14.84
C GLU A 54 -5.45 1.30 -14.02
N TYR A 55 -5.32 2.21 -13.05
CA TYR A 55 -6.42 2.70 -12.23
C TYR A 55 -6.23 4.17 -11.83
N LEU A 56 -7.35 4.82 -11.54
CA LEU A 56 -7.40 6.17 -10.99
C LEU A 56 -8.14 6.16 -9.65
N ILE A 57 -7.56 6.78 -8.64
CA ILE A 57 -8.26 7.15 -7.40
C ILE A 57 -8.63 8.62 -7.51
N PHE A 58 -9.91 8.93 -7.47
CA PHE A 58 -10.42 10.31 -7.61
C PHE A 58 -11.30 10.68 -6.42
N THR A 59 -11.22 11.94 -5.96
CA THR A 59 -11.97 12.42 -4.79
C THR A 59 -13.47 12.43 -5.06
N ALA A 60 -14.23 11.72 -4.23
CA ALA A 60 -15.69 11.88 -4.17
C ALA A 60 -16.07 13.00 -3.19
N TRP A 61 -15.46 13.02 -2.01
CA TRP A 61 -15.53 14.10 -1.04
C TRP A 61 -14.35 14.06 -0.06
N HIS A 62 -13.96 15.22 0.40
CA HIS A 62 -13.03 15.51 1.47
C HIS A 62 -13.29 16.93 1.93
N TRP A 63 -12.76 17.39 3.02
CA TRP A 63 -12.99 18.71 3.62
C TRP A 63 -14.41 19.27 3.39
N ARG A 64 -15.08 19.56 4.47
CA ARG A 64 -16.50 19.91 4.50
C ARG A 64 -17.42 18.85 3.86
N ALA A 65 -16.89 17.67 3.54
CA ALA A 65 -17.60 16.58 2.85
C ALA A 65 -18.62 17.12 1.82
N LEU A 66 -18.10 17.87 0.83
CA LEU A 66 -18.87 18.39 -0.30
C LEU A 66 -18.71 17.43 -1.49
N PRO A 67 -19.67 16.52 -1.75
CA PRO A 67 -19.64 15.65 -2.91
C PRO A 67 -19.56 16.42 -4.22
N LEU A 68 -18.83 15.88 -5.19
CA LEU A 68 -18.71 16.44 -6.54
C LEU A 68 -19.92 16.06 -7.43
N TYR A 69 -21.08 15.86 -6.81
CA TYR A 69 -22.36 15.56 -7.45
C TYR A 69 -23.52 16.15 -6.62
N PRO A 70 -24.70 16.38 -7.20
CA PRO A 70 -25.86 16.85 -6.45
C PRO A 70 -26.35 15.77 -5.49
N SER A 71 -26.05 15.94 -4.18
CA SER A 71 -26.36 14.98 -3.12
C SER A 71 -27.63 15.35 -2.38
N ALA A 72 -28.66 14.54 -2.50
CA ALA A 72 -29.89 14.66 -1.72
C ALA A 72 -29.65 14.38 -0.23
N VAL A 73 -28.66 13.55 0.10
CA VAL A 73 -28.27 13.26 1.47
C VAL A 73 -27.65 14.48 2.13
N THR A 74 -26.73 15.16 1.45
CA THR A 74 -26.09 16.39 1.97
C THR A 74 -27.15 17.48 2.20
N GLU A 75 -28.07 17.69 1.26
CA GLU A 75 -29.15 18.63 1.42
C GLU A 75 -30.07 18.26 2.59
N LYS A 76 -30.49 16.99 2.67
CA LYS A 76 -31.40 16.51 3.72
C LYS A 76 -30.82 16.64 5.14
N TYR A 77 -29.57 16.22 5.33
CA TYR A 77 -28.98 16.13 6.67
C TYR A 77 -28.30 17.43 7.12
N ARG A 78 -27.76 18.21 6.17
CA ARG A 78 -26.96 19.41 6.47
C ARG A 78 -27.58 20.70 5.98
N GLY A 79 -28.62 20.65 5.11
CA GLY A 79 -29.20 21.84 4.49
C GLY A 79 -28.30 22.50 3.45
N VAL A 80 -27.23 21.85 3.01
CA VAL A 80 -26.27 22.37 2.03
C VAL A 80 -26.70 21.96 0.63
N LYS A 81 -26.98 22.94 -0.22
CA LYS A 81 -27.25 22.73 -1.65
C LYS A 81 -25.94 22.73 -2.43
N LEU A 82 -25.71 21.65 -3.18
CA LEU A 82 -24.55 21.47 -4.05
C LEU A 82 -24.86 21.93 -5.49
N PRO A 83 -23.81 22.11 -6.33
CA PRO A 83 -24.00 22.34 -7.76
C PRO A 83 -24.87 21.27 -8.42
N GLU A 84 -25.61 21.64 -9.46
CA GLU A 84 -26.50 20.71 -10.17
C GLU A 84 -25.74 19.74 -11.09
N ARG A 85 -24.48 20.08 -11.43
CA ARG A 85 -23.61 19.25 -12.27
C ARG A 85 -23.16 18.01 -11.52
N ASP A 86 -23.31 16.85 -12.16
CA ASP A 86 -22.77 15.57 -11.67
C ASP A 86 -21.34 15.34 -12.18
N LEU A 87 -20.40 16.17 -11.70
CA LEU A 87 -18.99 16.10 -12.11
C LEU A 87 -18.40 14.72 -11.82
N LEU A 88 -18.74 14.12 -10.67
CA LEU A 88 -18.20 12.80 -10.29
C LEU A 88 -18.65 11.72 -11.28
N GLY A 89 -19.91 11.70 -11.64
CA GLY A 89 -20.45 10.76 -12.64
C GLY A 89 -19.81 10.95 -14.02
N GLU A 90 -19.65 12.20 -14.47
CA GLU A 90 -18.98 12.51 -15.73
C GLU A 90 -17.52 12.01 -15.75
N VAL A 91 -16.75 12.23 -14.66
CA VAL A 91 -15.36 11.75 -14.55
C VAL A 91 -15.30 10.23 -14.55
N ILE A 92 -16.17 9.55 -13.78
CA ILE A 92 -16.25 8.08 -13.75
C ILE A 92 -16.49 7.54 -15.17
N ASP A 93 -17.46 8.10 -15.89
CA ASP A 93 -17.82 7.66 -17.24
C ASP A 93 -16.67 7.87 -18.22
N ALA A 94 -16.07 9.04 -18.21
CA ALA A 94 -14.98 9.37 -19.11
C ALA A 94 -13.73 8.49 -18.88
N VAL A 95 -13.36 8.24 -17.62
CA VAL A 95 -12.18 7.45 -17.25
C VAL A 95 -12.41 5.96 -17.53
N THR A 96 -13.56 5.42 -17.16
CA THR A 96 -13.88 4.00 -17.41
C THR A 96 -14.06 3.69 -18.89
N ALA A 97 -14.59 4.64 -19.69
CA ALA A 97 -14.65 4.49 -21.16
C ALA A 97 -13.26 4.36 -21.82
N ARG A 98 -12.20 4.81 -21.15
CA ARG A 98 -10.80 4.67 -21.58
C ARG A 98 -10.12 3.40 -21.05
N GLY A 99 -10.87 2.51 -20.38
CA GLY A 99 -10.38 1.22 -19.88
C GLY A 99 -9.56 1.30 -18.59
N ILE A 100 -9.68 2.40 -17.85
CA ILE A 100 -8.99 2.63 -16.58
C ILE A 100 -9.95 2.28 -15.43
N ASP A 101 -9.50 1.47 -14.49
CA ASP A 101 -10.29 1.14 -13.30
C ASP A 101 -10.51 2.38 -12.43
N MET A 102 -11.75 2.60 -12.00
CA MET A 102 -12.11 3.77 -11.21
C MET A 102 -12.30 3.43 -9.74
N LEU A 103 -11.57 4.14 -8.87
CA LEU A 103 -11.70 4.07 -7.42
C LEU A 103 -12.07 5.45 -6.87
N LEU A 104 -12.90 5.48 -5.83
CA LEU A 104 -13.27 6.73 -5.18
C LEU A 104 -12.48 6.93 -3.89
N TYR A 105 -11.84 8.08 -3.77
CA TYR A 105 -11.34 8.56 -2.48
C TYR A 105 -12.48 9.17 -1.68
N THR A 106 -12.58 8.79 -0.42
CA THR A 106 -13.58 9.29 0.53
C THR A 106 -12.94 9.52 1.88
N HIS A 107 -13.39 10.55 2.60
CA HIS A 107 -12.96 10.82 3.97
C HIS A 107 -14.17 10.80 4.91
N PRO A 108 -14.50 9.64 5.53
CA PRO A 108 -15.76 9.46 6.24
C PRO A 108 -15.84 10.20 7.58
N ARG A 109 -14.74 10.74 8.11
CA ARG A 109 -14.71 11.42 9.40
C ARG A 109 -14.47 12.93 9.33
N ASP A 110 -14.70 13.56 8.17
CA ASP A 110 -14.53 15.01 7.96
C ASP A 110 -15.72 15.84 8.46
N GLY A 111 -16.04 15.75 9.74
CA GLY A 111 -17.07 16.58 10.35
C GLY A 111 -16.52 17.82 11.08
N HIS A 112 -15.21 17.91 11.23
CA HIS A 112 -14.55 18.95 12.02
C HIS A 112 -14.68 20.35 11.42
N ASP A 113 -14.78 20.47 10.12
CA ASP A 113 -14.86 21.71 9.35
C ASP A 113 -16.28 22.09 8.90
N PHE A 114 -17.30 21.36 9.38
CA PHE A 114 -18.70 21.73 9.22
C PHE A 114 -19.05 22.96 10.05
N SER A 115 -20.09 23.70 9.62
CA SER A 115 -20.61 24.77 10.48
C SER A 115 -21.14 24.23 11.82
N PRO A 116 -21.22 25.05 12.88
CA PRO A 116 -21.77 24.60 14.16
C PRO A 116 -23.16 23.95 14.04
N GLU A 117 -24.01 24.51 13.17
CA GLU A 117 -25.36 24.00 12.91
C GLU A 117 -25.31 22.62 12.22
N GLU A 118 -24.46 22.49 11.19
CA GLU A 118 -24.27 21.21 10.48
C GLU A 118 -23.73 20.13 11.42
N LYS A 119 -22.73 20.47 12.27
CA LYS A 119 -22.18 19.54 13.26
C LYS A 119 -23.26 18.94 14.18
N LEU A 120 -24.14 19.78 14.69
CA LEU A 120 -25.26 19.34 15.52
C LEU A 120 -26.29 18.53 14.72
N ALA A 121 -26.54 18.96 13.48
CA ALA A 121 -27.51 18.30 12.61
C ALA A 121 -27.13 16.85 12.28
N VAL A 122 -25.83 16.54 12.10
CA VAL A 122 -25.33 15.20 11.76
C VAL A 122 -24.81 14.40 12.95
N GLY A 123 -24.81 14.98 14.16
CA GLY A 123 -24.36 14.28 15.38
C GLY A 123 -22.85 14.35 15.63
N TRP A 124 -22.10 15.21 14.93
CA TRP A 124 -20.68 15.44 15.22
C TRP A 124 -20.42 16.08 16.59
N GLY A 125 -21.42 16.80 17.11
CA GLY A 125 -21.38 17.44 18.42
C GLY A 125 -21.21 18.95 18.34
N LYS A 126 -20.89 19.56 19.48
CA LYS A 126 -20.61 21.01 19.54
C LYS A 126 -19.33 21.34 18.80
N ASP A 127 -19.26 22.60 18.37
CA ASP A 127 -18.04 23.11 17.76
C ASP A 127 -16.93 23.25 18.80
N VAL A 128 -15.81 22.56 18.54
CA VAL A 128 -14.60 22.58 19.39
C VAL A 128 -13.37 22.76 18.50
N PRO A 129 -12.28 23.36 19.01
CA PRO A 129 -11.04 23.48 18.27
C PRO A 129 -10.43 22.11 17.91
N GLY A 130 -9.84 22.02 16.70
CA GLY A 130 -9.14 20.84 16.22
C GLY A 130 -9.97 20.01 15.25
N ASP A 131 -9.43 18.88 14.85
CA ASP A 131 -9.97 17.99 13.81
C ASP A 131 -10.91 16.89 14.33
N ARG A 132 -11.13 16.83 15.64
CA ARG A 132 -11.95 15.80 16.30
C ARG A 132 -13.34 16.32 16.70
N PRO A 133 -14.32 15.42 16.92
CA PRO A 133 -15.61 15.81 17.47
C PRO A 133 -15.50 16.20 18.95
N ASP A 134 -16.49 16.95 19.44
CA ASP A 134 -16.69 17.14 20.88
C ASP A 134 -17.12 15.81 21.50
N THR A 135 -16.25 15.21 22.30
CA THR A 135 -16.43 13.86 22.86
C THR A 135 -17.66 13.72 23.77
N GLU A 136 -18.13 14.83 24.39
CA GLU A 136 -19.27 14.80 25.30
C GLU A 136 -20.62 14.84 24.56
N THR A 137 -20.68 15.54 23.44
CA THR A 137 -21.91 15.74 22.66
C THR A 137 -21.96 14.96 21.35
N PHE A 138 -20.90 14.24 21.00
CA PHE A 138 -20.87 13.36 19.84
C PHE A 138 -21.92 12.25 19.91
N GLN A 139 -22.66 12.06 18.83
CA GLN A 139 -23.74 11.07 18.69
C GLN A 139 -23.35 10.04 17.63
N TYR A 140 -22.73 8.96 18.06
CA TYR A 140 -22.17 7.91 17.19
C TYR A 140 -23.17 7.38 16.15
N ASP A 141 -24.37 7.00 16.57
CA ASP A 141 -25.38 6.44 15.67
C ASP A 141 -25.85 7.45 14.63
N LYS A 142 -26.06 8.69 15.03
CA LYS A 142 -26.50 9.77 14.13
C LYS A 142 -25.44 10.13 13.09
N TRP A 143 -24.17 10.20 13.50
CA TRP A 143 -23.06 10.41 12.60
C TRP A 143 -22.93 9.27 11.59
N ASN A 144 -23.01 8.01 12.05
CA ASN A 144 -22.93 6.85 11.18
C ASN A 144 -24.15 6.70 10.28
N GLU A 145 -25.35 7.12 10.72
CA GLU A 145 -26.53 7.17 9.85
C GLU A 145 -26.33 8.12 8.67
N TYR A 146 -25.82 9.35 8.93
CA TYR A 146 -25.48 10.32 7.88
C TYR A 146 -24.40 9.77 6.94
N THR A 147 -23.30 9.30 7.50
CA THR A 147 -22.17 8.79 6.72
C THR A 147 -22.60 7.61 5.84
N LEU A 148 -23.30 6.62 6.40
CA LEU A 148 -23.79 5.47 5.64
C LEU A 148 -24.80 5.85 4.56
N ALA A 149 -25.65 6.86 4.81
CA ALA A 149 -26.57 7.37 3.80
C ALA A 149 -25.80 7.98 2.61
N LEU A 150 -24.71 8.71 2.87
CA LEU A 150 -23.86 9.29 1.82
C LEU A 150 -23.18 8.21 0.98
N TYR A 151 -22.66 7.15 1.61
CA TYR A 151 -22.12 5.99 0.89
C TYR A 151 -23.18 5.23 0.11
N ASP A 152 -24.38 5.04 0.66
CA ASP A 152 -25.48 4.38 -0.06
C ASP A 152 -25.91 5.18 -1.30
N GLU A 153 -25.90 6.51 -1.21
CA GLU A 153 -26.22 7.39 -2.35
C GLU A 153 -25.16 7.26 -3.46
N VAL A 154 -23.86 7.39 -3.16
CA VAL A 154 -22.78 7.30 -4.16
C VAL A 154 -22.73 5.90 -4.79
N LEU A 155 -22.92 4.86 -3.99
CA LEU A 155 -22.94 3.47 -4.47
C LEU A 155 -24.19 3.17 -5.32
N THR A 156 -25.32 3.79 -5.02
CA THR A 156 -26.53 3.66 -5.84
C THR A 156 -26.36 4.32 -7.20
N ARG A 157 -25.63 5.43 -7.25
CA ARG A 157 -25.37 6.15 -8.50
C ARG A 157 -24.31 5.48 -9.37
N TYR A 158 -23.21 5.01 -8.78
CA TYR A 158 -22.00 4.67 -9.54
C TYR A 158 -21.44 3.28 -9.22
N GLY A 159 -22.00 2.56 -8.26
CA GLY A 159 -21.39 1.32 -7.73
C GLY A 159 -21.07 0.25 -8.78
N ASP A 160 -21.84 0.19 -9.88
CA ASP A 160 -21.59 -0.77 -10.97
C ASP A 160 -20.35 -0.43 -11.82
N LYS A 161 -19.82 0.80 -11.73
CA LYS A 161 -18.67 1.30 -12.49
C LYS A 161 -17.40 1.37 -11.64
N LEU A 162 -17.49 1.07 -10.35
CA LEU A 162 -16.38 1.23 -9.42
C LEU A 162 -15.67 -0.09 -9.15
N SER A 163 -14.33 -0.06 -9.20
CA SER A 163 -13.46 -1.16 -8.77
C SER A 163 -13.10 -1.10 -7.29
N GLY A 164 -13.16 0.08 -6.67
CA GLY A 164 -12.84 0.24 -5.26
C GLY A 164 -13.34 1.54 -4.63
N ILE A 165 -13.33 1.53 -3.30
CA ILE A 165 -13.52 2.72 -2.45
C ILE A 165 -12.34 2.79 -1.50
N TYR A 166 -11.62 3.89 -1.56
CA TYR A 166 -10.54 4.26 -0.68
C TYR A 166 -11.08 5.13 0.47
N THR A 167 -10.88 4.69 1.70
CA THR A 167 -11.30 5.42 2.90
C THR A 167 -10.09 5.96 3.64
N ASP A 168 -10.07 7.26 3.86
CA ASP A 168 -9.05 7.95 4.62
C ASP A 168 -9.48 8.24 6.06
N GLY A 169 -8.52 8.63 6.89
CA GLY A 169 -8.78 9.02 8.27
C GLY A 169 -9.31 7.89 9.14
N VAL A 170 -8.82 6.66 8.99
CA VAL A 170 -9.43 5.44 9.57
C VAL A 170 -9.16 5.22 11.05
N GLY A 171 -8.07 5.74 11.61
CA GLY A 171 -7.73 5.56 13.02
C GLY A 171 -8.70 6.26 13.99
N PRO A 172 -8.80 5.80 15.24
CA PRO A 172 -9.57 6.48 16.25
C PRO A 172 -8.88 7.80 16.67
N TYR A 173 -9.69 8.77 17.10
CA TYR A 173 -9.15 9.98 17.73
C TYR A 173 -8.62 9.69 19.13
N SER A 174 -7.45 10.23 19.48
CA SER A 174 -7.01 10.29 20.86
C SER A 174 -7.88 11.26 21.65
N CYS A 175 -8.50 10.80 22.72
CA CYS A 175 -9.34 11.64 23.58
C CYS A 175 -9.26 11.18 25.04
N LYS A 176 -9.50 12.12 25.96
CA LYS A 176 -9.80 11.82 27.36
C LYS A 176 -11.13 12.47 27.67
N SER A 177 -12.14 11.69 27.98
CA SER A 177 -13.43 12.19 28.41
C SER A 177 -14.06 11.23 29.43
N GLU A 178 -15.11 11.68 30.09
CA GLU A 178 -15.89 10.80 31.00
C GLU A 178 -16.57 9.65 30.25
N LYS A 179 -16.80 9.82 28.93
CA LYS A 179 -17.53 8.88 28.07
C LYS A 179 -16.61 7.91 27.33
N TYR A 180 -15.37 8.30 26.99
CA TYR A 180 -14.45 7.50 26.18
C TYR A 180 -13.08 7.40 26.86
N GLU A 181 -12.63 6.20 27.11
CA GLU A 181 -11.30 5.94 27.67
C GLU A 181 -10.25 5.98 26.56
N ASN A 182 -9.48 7.06 26.48
CA ASN A 182 -8.32 7.27 25.63
C ASN A 182 -8.56 7.37 24.13
N THR A 183 -9.58 6.72 23.54
CA THR A 183 -9.82 6.73 22.09
C THR A 183 -11.31 6.82 21.76
N LEU A 184 -11.63 7.50 20.63
CA LEU A 184 -12.97 7.59 20.06
C LEU A 184 -12.92 7.18 18.59
N GLN A 185 -13.47 6.00 18.26
CA GLN A 185 -13.75 5.61 16.89
C GLN A 185 -15.10 6.20 16.47
N VAL A 186 -15.09 7.02 15.41
CA VAL A 186 -16.30 7.72 14.96
C VAL A 186 -17.05 6.98 13.85
N ILE A 187 -16.39 6.08 13.13
CA ILE A 187 -16.97 5.34 11.99
C ILE A 187 -17.16 3.87 12.34
N ASP A 188 -18.34 3.34 12.04
CA ASP A 188 -18.60 1.90 12.05
C ASP A 188 -18.16 1.28 10.70
N TYR A 189 -16.87 0.98 10.60
CA TYR A 189 -16.31 0.40 9.38
C TYR A 189 -16.88 -0.96 9.03
N THR A 190 -17.36 -1.73 9.99
CA THR A 190 -18.04 -3.01 9.74
C THR A 190 -19.37 -2.79 9.03
N ARG A 191 -20.19 -1.85 9.51
CA ARG A 191 -21.44 -1.48 8.83
C ARG A 191 -21.19 -0.87 7.46
N LEU A 192 -20.15 -0.02 7.34
CA LEU A 192 -19.74 0.59 6.07
C LEU A 192 -19.35 -0.48 5.05
N ARG A 193 -18.45 -1.40 5.43
CA ARG A 193 -18.07 -2.52 4.56
C ARG A 193 -19.26 -3.35 4.12
N ASN A 194 -20.13 -3.69 5.06
CA ASN A 194 -21.33 -4.45 4.77
C ASN A 194 -22.29 -3.70 3.82
N ALA A 195 -22.40 -2.38 3.93
CA ALA A 195 -23.17 -1.56 2.99
C ALA A 195 -22.57 -1.59 1.59
N ILE A 196 -21.26 -1.39 1.45
CA ILE A 196 -20.54 -1.51 0.18
C ILE A 196 -20.76 -2.87 -0.46
N LYS A 197 -20.53 -3.95 0.30
CA LYS A 197 -20.64 -5.33 -0.22
C LYS A 197 -22.05 -5.76 -0.61
N ARG A 198 -23.07 -5.22 0.06
CA ARG A 198 -24.47 -5.46 -0.34
C ARG A 198 -24.83 -4.80 -1.67
N LYS A 199 -24.24 -3.63 -1.97
CA LYS A 199 -24.48 -2.94 -3.27
C LYS A 199 -23.70 -3.62 -4.40
N ASN A 200 -22.41 -3.83 -4.20
CA ASN A 200 -21.59 -4.56 -5.15
C ASN A 200 -20.43 -5.27 -4.41
N SER A 201 -20.47 -6.60 -4.38
CA SER A 201 -19.47 -7.43 -3.72
C SER A 201 -18.07 -7.36 -4.37
N GLN A 202 -18.00 -6.85 -5.61
CA GLN A 202 -16.75 -6.73 -6.37
C GLN A 202 -15.99 -5.42 -6.06
N ILE A 203 -16.61 -4.44 -5.42
CA ILE A 203 -15.91 -3.22 -4.98
C ILE A 203 -14.92 -3.59 -3.87
N CYS A 204 -13.63 -3.31 -4.09
CA CYS A 204 -12.60 -3.44 -3.08
C CYS A 204 -12.70 -2.29 -2.07
N MET A 205 -12.85 -2.58 -0.79
CA MET A 205 -12.74 -1.57 0.26
C MET A 205 -11.29 -1.46 0.68
N ILE A 206 -10.69 -0.30 0.40
CA ILE A 206 -9.29 0.00 0.66
C ILE A 206 -9.23 1.03 1.78
N GLN A 207 -8.34 0.84 2.75
CA GLN A 207 -8.17 1.77 3.87
C GLN A 207 -6.76 2.33 3.94
N ASN A 208 -6.67 3.63 4.27
CA ASN A 208 -5.41 4.32 4.52
C ASN A 208 -4.88 4.00 5.91
N HIS A 209 -4.32 2.81 6.08
CA HIS A 209 -3.69 2.41 7.34
C HIS A 209 -2.83 1.15 7.18
N PHE A 210 -2.13 0.81 8.26
CA PHE A 210 -1.40 -0.44 8.43
C PHE A 210 -2.05 -1.27 9.55
N GLY A 211 -2.84 -2.28 9.20
CA GLY A 211 -3.25 -3.34 10.12
C GLY A 211 -4.22 -2.99 11.26
N TYR A 212 -4.87 -1.83 11.24
CA TYR A 212 -5.74 -1.42 12.36
C TYR A 212 -7.14 -1.99 12.36
N LEU A 213 -7.70 -2.26 11.18
CA LEU A 213 -9.11 -2.57 11.05
C LEU A 213 -9.31 -3.84 10.24
N PHE A 214 -10.04 -4.78 10.81
CA PHE A 214 -10.39 -6.05 10.15
C PHE A 214 -11.57 -5.93 9.18
N SER A 215 -12.02 -4.73 8.89
CA SER A 215 -13.18 -4.45 8.03
C SER A 215 -12.84 -4.10 6.59
N ASP A 216 -11.57 -3.89 6.28
CA ASP A 216 -11.09 -3.65 4.91
C ASP A 216 -10.93 -4.95 4.12
N ASP A 217 -10.80 -4.79 2.82
CA ASP A 217 -10.38 -5.86 1.91
C ASP A 217 -8.90 -5.73 1.57
N PHE A 218 -8.37 -4.49 1.61
CA PHE A 218 -7.01 -4.17 1.24
C PHE A 218 -6.56 -2.87 1.92
N GLU A 219 -5.28 -2.74 2.15
CA GLU A 219 -4.66 -1.57 2.73
C GLU A 219 -3.77 -0.85 1.71
N MET A 220 -3.81 0.47 1.74
CA MET A 220 -2.97 1.32 0.90
C MET A 220 -2.64 2.61 1.66
N PRO A 221 -1.57 2.63 2.42
CA PRO A 221 -1.17 3.80 3.19
C PRO A 221 -0.75 4.95 2.28
N GLU A 222 -1.22 6.14 2.64
CA GLU A 222 -0.80 7.41 2.07
C GLU A 222 0.41 7.99 2.79
N GLY A 223 1.18 8.81 2.07
CA GLY A 223 2.27 9.58 2.66
C GLY A 223 3.40 8.74 3.21
N TYR A 224 3.38 7.45 2.91
CA TYR A 224 4.40 6.53 3.33
C TYR A 224 5.77 6.94 2.78
N PHE A 225 5.78 7.52 1.58
CA PHE A 225 6.99 8.01 0.94
C PHE A 225 6.75 9.38 0.32
N HIS A 226 7.24 10.42 0.98
CA HIS A 226 7.37 11.73 0.39
C HIS A 226 8.81 11.92 -0.10
N PHE A 227 9.00 12.15 -1.39
CA PHE A 227 10.31 12.46 -1.95
C PHE A 227 10.89 13.79 -1.44
N GLU A 228 10.10 14.57 -0.71
CA GLU A 228 10.57 15.74 0.06
C GLU A 228 11.32 15.35 1.33
N ASP A 229 11.04 14.18 1.86
CA ASP A 229 11.70 13.66 3.04
C ASP A 229 13.17 13.33 2.69
N ALA A 230 14.10 13.83 3.52
CA ALA A 230 15.54 13.65 3.31
C ALA A 230 15.95 12.17 3.23
N HIS A 231 15.14 11.27 3.78
CA HIS A 231 15.39 9.82 3.79
C HIS A 231 15.02 9.12 2.48
N PHE A 232 14.12 9.68 1.67
CA PHE A 232 13.60 9.03 0.47
C PHE A 232 13.94 9.73 -0.85
N LYS A 233 14.98 10.57 -0.85
CA LYS A 233 15.48 11.23 -2.07
C LYS A 233 15.92 10.25 -3.16
N ASP A 234 16.14 9.00 -2.80
CA ASP A 234 16.57 7.93 -3.68
C ASP A 234 15.72 6.67 -3.42
N THR A 235 15.25 6.04 -4.47
CA THR A 235 14.45 4.81 -4.40
C THR A 235 15.22 3.57 -3.95
N LYS A 236 16.57 3.64 -3.86
CA LYS A 236 17.43 2.49 -3.48
C LYS A 236 17.07 1.89 -2.14
N GLY A 237 16.76 2.76 -1.17
CA GLY A 237 16.40 2.40 0.19
C GLY A 237 14.91 2.27 0.42
N LEU A 238 14.06 2.49 -0.59
CA LEU A 238 12.62 2.28 -0.45
C LEU A 238 12.33 0.78 -0.33
N PRO A 239 11.66 0.35 0.75
CA PRO A 239 11.33 -1.05 0.92
C PRO A 239 10.17 -1.46 0.00
N ALA A 240 10.25 -2.69 -0.52
CA ALA A 240 9.11 -3.32 -1.16
C ALA A 240 8.01 -3.57 -0.12
N ALA A 241 6.76 -3.42 -0.52
CA ALA A 241 5.62 -3.64 0.35
C ALA A 241 4.67 -4.70 -0.20
N ARG A 242 4.12 -5.51 0.68
CA ARG A 242 3.08 -6.48 0.33
C ARG A 242 1.76 -5.83 -0.02
N LYS A 243 1.55 -4.61 0.47
CA LYS A 243 0.35 -3.77 0.29
C LYS A 243 0.65 -2.69 -0.75
N ALA A 244 -0.37 -2.15 -1.38
CA ALA A 244 -0.21 -1.01 -2.27
C ALA A 244 0.37 0.20 -1.52
N LEU A 245 1.14 1.01 -2.24
CA LEU A 245 1.78 2.20 -1.71
C LEU A 245 1.35 3.44 -2.49
N ALA A 246 1.12 4.55 -1.78
CA ALA A 246 0.96 5.86 -2.40
C ALA A 246 2.23 6.70 -2.24
N ILE A 247 2.73 7.26 -3.35
CA ILE A 247 3.96 8.02 -3.44
C ILE A 247 3.68 9.41 -4.02
N CYS A 248 4.32 10.44 -3.45
CA CYS A 248 4.26 11.82 -3.94
C CYS A 248 5.59 12.24 -4.61
N PRO A 249 5.82 11.91 -5.89
CA PRO A 249 7.08 12.22 -6.58
C PRO A 249 7.10 13.63 -7.18
N PHE A 250 6.11 14.45 -6.88
CA PHE A 250 5.95 15.78 -7.45
C PHE A 250 6.00 16.86 -6.36
N GLU A 251 6.38 18.07 -6.74
CA GLU A 251 6.22 19.24 -5.89
C GLU A 251 4.73 19.47 -5.60
N GLY A 252 4.41 19.84 -4.36
CA GLY A 252 3.02 19.95 -3.90
C GLY A 252 2.47 18.68 -3.24
N GLY A 253 3.14 17.55 -3.40
CA GLY A 253 2.70 16.28 -2.80
C GLY A 253 1.33 15.85 -3.32
N TRP A 254 0.33 15.74 -2.44
CA TRP A 254 -1.05 15.36 -2.77
C TRP A 254 -1.79 16.42 -3.58
N TRP A 255 -1.33 17.69 -3.54
CA TRP A 255 -1.97 18.85 -4.12
C TRP A 255 -1.24 19.33 -5.36
N PRO A 256 -1.87 20.14 -6.22
CA PRO A 256 -1.14 20.73 -7.33
C PRO A 256 0.01 21.60 -6.80
N ALA A 257 1.17 21.47 -7.43
CA ALA A 257 2.32 22.34 -7.14
C ALA A 257 1.94 23.81 -7.31
N ASN A 258 2.55 24.69 -6.52
CA ASN A 258 2.34 26.12 -6.68
C ASN A 258 3.05 26.61 -7.96
N ALA A 259 2.30 26.78 -9.04
CA ALA A 259 2.81 27.27 -10.33
C ALA A 259 3.47 28.66 -10.26
N ALA A 260 3.15 29.46 -9.24
CA ALA A 260 3.79 30.77 -9.04
C ALA A 260 5.32 30.64 -8.79
N ARG A 261 5.81 29.46 -8.49
CA ARG A 261 7.27 29.17 -8.42
C ARG A 261 7.88 28.84 -9.79
N GLY A 262 7.08 28.66 -10.85
CA GLY A 262 7.51 28.63 -12.24
C GLY A 262 8.47 27.51 -12.61
N GLY A 263 8.30 26.30 -12.06
CA GLY A 263 9.23 25.17 -12.27
C GLY A 263 8.52 23.88 -12.68
N ASP A 264 9.32 22.94 -13.18
CA ASP A 264 8.96 21.55 -13.36
C ASP A 264 8.66 20.92 -11.98
N ALA A 265 7.50 20.29 -11.84
CA ALA A 265 7.08 19.70 -10.56
C ALA A 265 7.80 18.38 -10.22
N ARG A 266 8.58 17.81 -11.15
CA ARG A 266 9.25 16.53 -10.97
C ARG A 266 10.32 16.61 -9.88
N LYS A 267 10.29 15.67 -8.94
CA LYS A 267 11.29 15.50 -7.87
C LYS A 267 12.10 14.21 -8.00
N ALA A 268 11.66 13.30 -8.85
CA ALA A 268 12.30 12.03 -9.11
C ALA A 268 12.53 11.84 -10.59
N ASP A 269 13.42 10.95 -10.94
CA ASP A 269 13.66 10.47 -12.30
C ASP A 269 12.66 9.35 -12.64
N ALA A 270 12.09 9.36 -13.85
CA ALA A 270 11.08 8.39 -14.25
C ALA A 270 11.65 6.96 -14.33
N ALA A 271 12.90 6.80 -14.80
CA ALA A 271 13.56 5.49 -14.86
C ALA A 271 13.83 4.94 -13.45
N GLN A 272 14.20 5.82 -12.51
CA GLN A 272 14.40 5.45 -11.12
C GLN A 272 13.11 4.93 -10.49
N LEU A 273 11.98 5.61 -10.72
CA LEU A 273 10.69 5.16 -10.22
C LEU A 273 10.16 3.94 -10.96
N ALA A 274 10.43 3.80 -12.26
CA ALA A 274 10.10 2.59 -13.00
C ALA A 274 10.77 1.34 -12.40
N ARG A 275 12.06 1.44 -12.06
CA ARG A 275 12.76 0.35 -11.33
C ARG A 275 12.07 0.02 -10.00
N PHE A 276 11.64 1.04 -9.26
CA PHE A 276 10.93 0.81 -7.99
C PHE A 276 9.54 0.18 -8.21
N VAL A 277 8.78 0.61 -9.22
CA VAL A 277 7.48 -0.02 -9.55
C VAL A 277 7.65 -1.51 -9.87
N ILE A 278 8.67 -1.87 -10.66
CA ILE A 278 8.97 -3.27 -10.99
C ILE A 278 9.35 -4.05 -9.73
N PHE A 279 10.25 -3.49 -8.93
CA PHE A 279 10.69 -4.10 -7.68
C PHE A 279 9.52 -4.28 -6.71
N ASN A 280 8.67 -3.26 -6.53
CA ASN A 280 7.50 -3.37 -5.67
C ASN A 280 6.47 -4.36 -6.23
N ALA A 281 6.29 -4.44 -7.57
CA ALA A 281 5.40 -5.41 -8.21
C ALA A 281 5.83 -6.86 -7.97
N SER A 282 7.11 -7.13 -7.72
CA SER A 282 7.62 -8.46 -7.35
C SER A 282 7.27 -8.89 -5.91
N CYS A 283 6.76 -7.98 -5.09
CA CYS A 283 6.40 -8.21 -3.69
C CYS A 283 4.91 -8.03 -3.43
N THR A 284 4.30 -6.98 -3.98
CA THR A 284 2.93 -6.59 -3.61
C THR A 284 1.87 -7.58 -4.09
N LEU A 285 0.91 -7.86 -3.23
CA LEU A 285 -0.25 -8.70 -3.54
C LEU A 285 -1.33 -8.00 -4.38
N GLY A 286 -1.03 -6.79 -4.87
CA GLY A 286 -1.90 -6.04 -5.79
C GLY A 286 -1.92 -4.53 -5.52
N GLY A 287 -2.49 -3.78 -6.45
CA GLY A 287 -2.54 -2.31 -6.42
C GLY A 287 -1.18 -1.62 -6.66
N GLY A 288 -0.08 -2.28 -6.37
CA GLY A 288 1.28 -1.83 -6.66
C GLY A 288 1.63 -0.46 -6.09
N THR A 289 2.12 0.42 -6.96
CA THR A 289 2.54 1.78 -6.60
C THR A 289 1.58 2.80 -7.22
N CYS A 290 1.06 3.72 -6.43
CA CYS A 290 0.19 4.81 -6.85
C CYS A 290 0.90 6.16 -6.71
N PHE A 291 0.83 6.98 -7.75
CA PHE A 291 1.48 8.29 -7.79
C PHE A 291 0.44 9.39 -7.62
N ALA A 292 0.71 10.34 -6.74
CA ALA A 292 -0.24 11.38 -6.39
C ALA A 292 0.13 12.76 -6.94
N SER A 293 -0.85 13.44 -7.48
CA SER A 293 -0.85 14.89 -7.77
C SER A 293 -2.28 15.37 -8.04
N GLY A 294 -2.55 16.65 -7.85
CA GLY A 294 -3.83 17.27 -8.18
C GLY A 294 -3.76 18.12 -9.45
N PRO A 295 -4.88 18.29 -10.19
CA PRO A 295 -4.98 19.27 -11.24
C PRO A 295 -5.27 20.68 -10.66
N TYR A 296 -4.96 21.73 -11.44
CA TYR A 296 -5.48 23.05 -11.18
C TYR A 296 -6.98 23.13 -11.48
N CYS A 297 -7.67 24.11 -10.90
CA CYS A 297 -9.09 24.35 -11.18
C CYS A 297 -9.34 24.88 -12.59
N GLU A 298 -8.45 25.73 -13.09
CA GLU A 298 -8.57 26.30 -14.44
C GLU A 298 -8.10 25.30 -15.48
N GLY A 299 -9.00 24.92 -16.38
CA GLY A 299 -8.71 24.00 -17.47
C GLY A 299 -8.23 22.61 -17.05
N ASN A 300 -8.24 22.32 -15.75
CA ASN A 300 -7.79 21.07 -15.12
C ASN A 300 -6.43 20.58 -15.59
N LEU A 301 -5.56 21.50 -15.88
CA LEU A 301 -4.18 21.22 -16.25
C LEU A 301 -3.42 20.75 -15.01
N PHE A 302 -2.60 19.74 -15.20
CA PHE A 302 -1.65 19.32 -14.18
C PHE A 302 -0.46 20.29 -14.11
N PRO A 303 0.25 20.36 -12.97
CA PRO A 303 1.53 21.06 -12.89
C PRO A 303 2.50 20.56 -13.96
N ILE A 304 3.36 21.48 -14.44
CA ILE A 304 4.35 21.20 -15.50
C ILE A 304 5.20 19.97 -15.08
N GLY A 305 5.35 19.03 -15.99
CA GLY A 305 6.15 17.83 -15.81
C GLY A 305 5.39 16.61 -15.26
N VAL A 306 4.17 16.79 -14.70
CA VAL A 306 3.40 15.66 -14.14
C VAL A 306 2.96 14.69 -15.22
N VAL A 307 2.31 15.19 -16.27
CA VAL A 307 1.77 14.34 -17.35
C VAL A 307 2.91 13.69 -18.12
N GLU A 308 3.93 14.46 -18.49
CA GLU A 308 5.10 14.00 -19.22
C GLU A 308 5.84 12.90 -18.45
N PHE A 309 6.05 13.11 -17.14
CA PHE A 309 6.66 12.11 -16.27
C PHE A 309 5.87 10.81 -16.24
N MET A 310 4.56 10.90 -16.07
CA MET A 310 3.71 9.72 -16.03
C MET A 310 3.61 9.04 -17.40
N GLN A 311 3.71 9.77 -18.52
CA GLN A 311 3.81 9.21 -19.87
C GLN A 311 5.10 8.43 -20.07
N GLU A 312 6.24 8.98 -19.64
CA GLU A 312 7.54 8.29 -19.66
C GLU A 312 7.48 7.00 -18.85
N LEU A 313 6.99 7.06 -17.60
CA LEU A 313 6.82 5.90 -16.74
C LEU A 313 5.88 4.85 -17.38
N GLY A 314 4.74 5.30 -17.89
CA GLY A 314 3.76 4.43 -18.55
C GLY A 314 4.32 3.75 -19.79
N ALA A 315 5.16 4.43 -20.56
CA ALA A 315 5.85 3.82 -21.71
C ALA A 315 6.81 2.70 -21.26
N MET A 316 7.58 2.95 -20.19
CA MET A 316 8.49 1.95 -19.60
C MET A 316 7.74 0.74 -19.07
N MET A 317 6.57 0.93 -18.44
CA MET A 317 5.73 -0.17 -17.93
C MET A 317 5.09 -0.97 -19.08
N ARG A 318 4.57 -0.31 -20.12
CA ARG A 318 4.01 -1.01 -21.29
C ARG A 318 5.05 -1.84 -22.04
N ALA A 319 6.29 -1.39 -22.12
CA ALA A 319 7.39 -2.16 -22.69
C ALA A 319 7.67 -3.46 -21.92
N ARG A 320 7.26 -3.53 -20.65
CA ARG A 320 7.43 -4.68 -19.75
C ARG A 320 6.10 -5.35 -19.39
N LYS A 321 5.13 -5.26 -20.29
CA LYS A 321 3.77 -5.76 -20.03
C LYS A 321 3.78 -7.23 -19.63
N GLU A 322 4.48 -8.08 -20.39
CA GLU A 322 4.55 -9.54 -20.14
C GLU A 322 5.10 -9.85 -18.74
N SER A 323 6.22 -9.23 -18.38
CA SER A 323 6.97 -9.59 -17.16
C SER A 323 6.57 -8.78 -15.91
N VAL A 324 5.80 -7.69 -16.06
CA VAL A 324 5.39 -6.83 -14.94
C VAL A 324 3.87 -6.69 -14.86
N LEU A 325 3.22 -6.12 -15.89
CA LEU A 325 1.79 -5.78 -15.80
C LEU A 325 0.91 -7.03 -15.77
N ASP A 326 1.23 -8.03 -16.60
CA ASP A 326 0.50 -9.30 -16.67
C ASP A 326 1.05 -10.37 -15.72
N ALA A 327 2.17 -10.09 -15.03
CA ALA A 327 2.84 -11.01 -14.11
C ALA A 327 2.32 -10.88 -12.66
N VAL A 328 2.73 -11.82 -11.82
CA VAL A 328 2.47 -11.84 -10.37
C VAL A 328 3.79 -12.00 -9.60
N PRO A 329 3.83 -11.70 -8.30
CA PRO A 329 5.01 -11.97 -7.48
C PRO A 329 5.47 -13.42 -7.60
N SER A 330 6.77 -13.64 -7.72
CA SER A 330 7.33 -14.98 -7.83
C SER A 330 7.12 -15.79 -6.54
N THR A 331 6.66 -17.02 -6.67
CA THR A 331 6.62 -18.00 -5.60
C THR A 331 7.96 -18.73 -5.43
N SER A 332 8.73 -18.84 -6.50
CA SER A 332 10.05 -19.47 -6.51
C SER A 332 11.14 -18.60 -5.88
N TYR A 333 11.09 -17.29 -6.14
CA TYR A 333 12.10 -16.30 -5.72
C TYR A 333 11.42 -15.06 -5.13
N PRO A 334 10.70 -15.17 -4.02
CA PRO A 334 9.89 -14.09 -3.50
C PRO A 334 10.74 -12.88 -3.12
N THR A 335 10.30 -11.70 -3.53
CA THR A 335 10.72 -10.45 -2.89
C THR A 335 9.90 -10.31 -1.62
N VAL A 336 10.58 -10.21 -0.49
CA VAL A 336 9.91 -10.13 0.81
C VAL A 336 9.64 -8.66 1.15
N SER A 337 8.51 -8.39 1.78
CA SER A 337 8.20 -7.05 2.27
C SER A 337 9.32 -6.55 3.19
N GLY A 338 9.71 -5.29 3.02
CA GLY A 338 10.88 -4.71 3.69
C GLY A 338 12.20 -4.88 2.93
N ASP A 339 12.29 -5.74 1.91
CA ASP A 339 13.46 -5.78 1.03
C ASP A 339 13.64 -4.45 0.31
N THR A 340 14.89 -4.03 0.11
CA THR A 340 15.24 -2.87 -0.71
C THR A 340 15.94 -3.32 -1.99
N MET A 341 15.84 -2.51 -3.05
CA MET A 341 16.58 -2.81 -4.28
C MET A 341 18.08 -2.97 -4.03
N GLN A 342 18.66 -2.17 -3.14
CA GLN A 342 20.07 -2.25 -2.81
C GLN A 342 20.42 -3.57 -2.11
N ALA A 343 19.64 -3.99 -1.11
CA ALA A 343 19.86 -5.24 -0.38
C ALA A 343 19.71 -6.48 -1.29
N ARG A 344 18.87 -6.38 -2.31
CA ARG A 344 18.65 -7.43 -3.33
C ARG A 344 19.58 -7.30 -4.54
N GLU A 345 20.63 -6.50 -4.47
CA GLU A 345 21.57 -6.26 -5.57
C GLU A 345 20.89 -5.83 -6.88
N TYR A 346 19.78 -5.07 -6.78
CA TYR A 346 18.95 -4.64 -7.89
C TYR A 346 18.34 -5.80 -8.72
N ARG A 347 18.02 -6.91 -8.08
CA ARG A 347 17.40 -8.08 -8.69
C ARG A 347 16.08 -8.38 -8.02
N CYS A 348 15.09 -8.74 -8.82
CA CYS A 348 13.84 -9.28 -8.32
C CYS A 348 13.26 -10.26 -9.34
N PHE A 349 12.20 -10.96 -8.94
CA PHE A 349 11.56 -11.96 -9.77
C PHE A 349 10.06 -11.77 -9.77
N THR A 350 9.46 -12.00 -10.94
CA THR A 350 8.02 -12.17 -11.10
C THR A 350 7.76 -13.48 -11.83
N GLU A 351 6.53 -13.98 -11.78
CA GLU A 351 6.13 -15.15 -12.53
C GLU A 351 4.90 -14.86 -13.40
N SER A 352 4.74 -15.63 -14.48
CA SER A 352 3.53 -15.54 -15.28
C SER A 352 2.31 -15.99 -14.47
N ALA A 353 1.15 -15.37 -14.71
CA ALA A 353 -0.08 -15.69 -13.96
C ALA A 353 -0.51 -17.16 -14.07
N ASP A 354 -0.09 -17.88 -15.11
CA ASP A 354 -0.32 -19.31 -15.30
C ASP A 354 0.79 -20.22 -14.75
N GLY A 355 1.81 -19.62 -14.11
CA GLY A 355 2.92 -20.32 -13.47
C GLY A 355 3.92 -20.98 -14.41
N LYS A 356 3.86 -20.71 -15.72
CA LYS A 356 4.76 -21.35 -16.71
C LYS A 356 6.12 -20.71 -16.84
N TYR A 357 6.21 -19.42 -16.56
CA TYR A 357 7.42 -18.64 -16.75
C TYR A 357 7.83 -17.95 -15.45
N GLU A 358 9.14 -17.86 -15.27
CA GLU A 358 9.81 -17.06 -14.26
C GLU A 358 10.57 -15.94 -14.97
N TYR A 359 10.48 -14.71 -14.47
CA TYR A 359 11.16 -13.55 -15.02
C TYR A 359 12.16 -13.02 -14.01
N LEU A 360 13.46 -13.09 -14.35
CA LEU A 360 14.52 -12.40 -13.61
C LEU A 360 14.62 -10.97 -14.12
N HIS A 361 14.38 -10.02 -13.27
CA HIS A 361 14.57 -8.60 -13.51
C HIS A 361 15.95 -8.15 -13.02
N LEU A 362 16.70 -7.51 -13.91
CA LEU A 362 17.98 -6.87 -13.63
C LEU A 362 17.78 -5.36 -13.73
N LEU A 363 17.44 -4.73 -12.59
CA LEU A 363 17.10 -3.30 -12.49
C LEU A 363 18.32 -2.37 -12.58
N LYS A 364 19.49 -2.96 -12.73
CA LYS A 364 20.77 -2.31 -12.95
C LYS A 364 21.71 -3.34 -13.56
N ARG A 365 22.66 -2.89 -14.39
CA ARG A 365 23.71 -3.77 -14.87
C ARG A 365 24.41 -4.46 -13.68
N PRO A 366 24.52 -5.79 -13.65
CA PRO A 366 25.28 -6.51 -12.63
C PRO A 366 26.76 -6.08 -12.64
N GLU A 367 27.42 -6.18 -11.48
CA GLU A 367 28.84 -5.86 -11.38
C GLU A 367 29.74 -6.83 -12.15
N THR A 368 29.24 -8.05 -12.35
CA THR A 368 29.87 -9.08 -13.17
C THR A 368 28.84 -9.61 -14.16
N ASP A 369 29.29 -10.04 -15.33
CA ASP A 369 28.43 -10.66 -16.34
C ASP A 369 27.99 -12.09 -15.96
N GLU A 370 28.43 -12.57 -14.79
CA GLU A 370 28.07 -13.87 -14.20
C GLU A 370 27.05 -13.66 -13.07
N ILE A 371 25.91 -14.35 -13.16
CA ILE A 371 24.83 -14.29 -12.19
C ILE A 371 24.63 -15.67 -11.55
N ARG A 372 24.60 -15.71 -10.24
CA ARG A 372 24.17 -16.89 -9.48
C ARG A 372 22.70 -16.71 -9.09
N ILE A 373 21.90 -17.73 -9.42
CA ILE A 373 20.49 -17.81 -9.04
C ILE A 373 20.37 -19.00 -8.09
N PRO A 374 19.88 -18.82 -6.86
CA PRO A 374 19.73 -19.93 -5.92
C PRO A 374 18.68 -20.94 -6.42
N LEU A 375 18.54 -22.07 -5.73
CA LEU A 375 17.41 -22.98 -5.96
C LEU A 375 16.11 -22.27 -5.63
N ALA A 376 15.06 -22.56 -6.41
CA ALA A 376 13.73 -22.04 -6.17
C ALA A 376 13.19 -22.50 -4.80
N ALA A 377 12.54 -21.59 -4.08
CA ALA A 377 11.97 -21.88 -2.76
C ALA A 377 10.87 -22.95 -2.80
N ASP A 378 10.15 -23.03 -3.92
CA ASP A 378 9.11 -24.03 -4.19
C ASP A 378 9.64 -25.28 -4.91
N GLY A 379 10.97 -25.37 -5.12
CA GLY A 379 11.65 -26.46 -5.80
C GLY A 379 11.46 -26.50 -7.31
N ALA A 380 10.81 -25.51 -7.92
CA ALA A 380 10.69 -25.44 -9.37
C ALA A 380 12.07 -25.41 -10.05
N GLU A 381 12.19 -26.09 -11.18
CA GLU A 381 13.41 -26.05 -11.99
C GLU A 381 13.29 -24.98 -13.06
N LEU A 382 14.36 -24.16 -13.19
CA LEU A 382 14.48 -23.18 -14.29
C LEU A 382 15.12 -23.82 -15.51
N CYS A 383 14.53 -23.61 -16.68
CA CYS A 383 15.05 -24.09 -17.96
C CYS A 383 14.77 -23.11 -19.09
N ALA A 384 15.37 -23.37 -20.25
CA ALA A 384 15.17 -22.63 -21.50
C ALA A 384 15.20 -21.10 -21.32
N PRO A 385 16.29 -20.50 -20.81
CA PRO A 385 16.37 -19.05 -20.63
C PRO A 385 16.31 -18.30 -21.97
N VAL A 386 15.53 -17.22 -22.00
CA VAL A 386 15.37 -16.31 -23.13
C VAL A 386 15.51 -14.87 -22.65
N SER A 387 16.40 -14.10 -23.28
CA SER A 387 16.45 -12.66 -23.06
C SER A 387 15.25 -11.99 -23.73
N LEU A 388 14.50 -11.17 -22.98
CA LEU A 388 13.44 -10.33 -23.53
C LEU A 388 13.97 -8.96 -23.99
N CYS A 389 15.29 -8.71 -23.84
CA CYS A 389 15.99 -7.51 -24.26
C CYS A 389 16.86 -7.83 -25.48
N GLU A 390 16.67 -7.12 -26.59
CA GLU A 390 17.39 -7.37 -27.85
C GLU A 390 18.92 -7.29 -27.71
N ASN A 391 19.40 -6.39 -26.86
CA ASN A 391 20.83 -6.10 -26.71
C ASN A 391 21.52 -6.94 -25.63
N VAL A 392 20.78 -7.77 -24.90
CA VAL A 392 21.35 -8.67 -23.86
C VAL A 392 21.32 -10.11 -24.37
N LYS A 393 22.47 -10.76 -24.41
CA LYS A 393 22.65 -12.12 -24.89
C LYS A 393 22.97 -13.06 -23.73
N ILE A 394 22.41 -14.24 -23.77
CA ILE A 394 22.74 -15.34 -22.87
C ILE A 394 23.89 -16.10 -23.51
N LEU A 395 25.05 -16.11 -22.85
CA LEU A 395 26.24 -16.83 -23.32
C LEU A 395 26.27 -18.27 -22.79
N ASP A 396 25.86 -18.45 -21.53
CA ASP A 396 25.85 -19.76 -20.87
C ASP A 396 24.75 -19.82 -19.81
N PHE A 397 24.18 -21.00 -19.61
CA PHE A 397 23.24 -21.30 -18.55
C PHE A 397 23.44 -22.75 -18.08
N LYS A 398 23.70 -22.93 -16.79
CA LYS A 398 23.98 -24.25 -16.22
C LYS A 398 23.28 -24.45 -14.89
N ARG A 399 22.71 -25.65 -14.70
CA ARG A 399 22.25 -26.14 -13.40
C ARG A 399 23.46 -26.54 -12.55
N LEU A 400 23.53 -26.05 -11.33
CA LEU A 400 24.53 -26.36 -10.32
C LEU A 400 23.89 -27.13 -9.16
N ALA A 401 24.68 -27.64 -8.23
CA ALA A 401 24.16 -28.35 -7.06
C ALA A 401 23.31 -27.45 -6.14
N ASP A 402 23.66 -26.16 -6.05
CA ASP A 402 23.08 -25.16 -5.14
C ASP A 402 22.28 -24.07 -5.87
N GLY A 403 22.05 -24.21 -7.17
CA GLY A 403 21.33 -23.19 -7.95
C GLY A 403 21.64 -23.24 -9.43
N TYR A 404 21.73 -22.07 -10.03
CA TYR A 404 22.02 -21.92 -11.46
C TYR A 404 23.13 -20.89 -11.67
N PHE A 405 23.90 -21.11 -12.72
CA PHE A 405 24.85 -20.16 -13.29
C PHE A 405 24.27 -19.62 -14.59
N LEU A 406 24.25 -18.31 -14.72
CA LEU A 406 23.83 -17.58 -15.91
C LEU A 406 24.91 -16.59 -16.29
N GLN A 407 25.41 -16.67 -17.54
CA GLN A 407 26.37 -15.71 -18.10
C GLN A 407 25.70 -14.86 -19.18
N LEU A 408 25.80 -13.56 -19.04
CA LEU A 408 25.21 -12.59 -19.94
C LEU A 408 26.30 -11.74 -20.61
N ASP A 409 25.98 -11.16 -21.76
CA ASP A 409 26.79 -10.16 -22.45
C ASP A 409 25.87 -9.16 -23.16
N GLY A 410 26.35 -7.95 -23.37
CA GLY A 410 25.65 -6.93 -24.15
C GLY A 410 25.40 -5.64 -23.40
N GLU A 411 24.46 -4.86 -23.95
CA GLU A 411 24.05 -3.56 -23.42
C GLU A 411 22.75 -3.72 -22.62
N PHE A 412 22.84 -3.52 -21.30
CA PHE A 412 21.72 -3.64 -20.39
C PHE A 412 20.84 -2.39 -20.47
N ASP A 413 19.52 -2.60 -20.43
CA ASP A 413 18.54 -1.52 -20.34
C ASP A 413 18.71 -0.74 -19.01
N GLU A 414 18.56 0.57 -19.06
CA GLU A 414 18.72 1.44 -17.89
C GLU A 414 17.69 1.16 -16.79
N VAL A 415 16.48 0.75 -17.18
CA VAL A 415 15.39 0.48 -16.24
C VAL A 415 15.39 -0.97 -15.79
N ASP A 416 15.46 -1.92 -16.75
CA ASP A 416 15.28 -3.33 -16.44
C ASP A 416 15.62 -4.22 -17.65
N SER A 417 16.56 -5.12 -17.47
CA SER A 417 16.86 -6.17 -18.42
C SER A 417 16.26 -7.49 -17.93
N VAL A 418 15.40 -8.10 -18.72
CA VAL A 418 14.60 -9.26 -18.31
C VAL A 418 15.06 -10.54 -18.96
N ILE A 419 15.30 -11.56 -18.14
CA ILE A 419 15.53 -12.94 -18.60
C ILE A 419 14.33 -13.79 -18.19
N ARG A 420 13.65 -14.39 -19.15
CA ARG A 420 12.55 -15.32 -18.96
C ARG A 420 13.06 -16.75 -18.93
N PHE A 421 12.61 -17.53 -17.98
CA PHE A 421 12.84 -18.97 -17.89
C PHE A 421 11.51 -19.72 -17.99
N GLU A 422 11.54 -20.92 -18.56
CA GLU A 422 10.46 -21.89 -18.38
C GLU A 422 10.59 -22.52 -16.97
N ARG A 423 9.45 -22.73 -16.32
CA ARG A 423 9.37 -23.42 -15.01
C ARG A 423 8.90 -24.85 -15.22
N ALA A 424 9.71 -25.79 -14.80
CA ALA A 424 9.28 -27.18 -14.65
C ALA A 424 8.69 -27.37 -13.24
N ALA A 425 7.47 -27.91 -13.17
CA ALA A 425 6.81 -28.15 -11.91
C ALA A 425 7.61 -29.16 -11.07
N ALA A 426 7.88 -28.82 -9.80
CA ALA A 426 8.39 -29.78 -8.85
C ALA A 426 7.22 -30.56 -8.24
N GLU A 427 7.23 -31.87 -8.37
CA GLU A 427 6.33 -32.73 -7.60
C GLU A 427 6.79 -32.70 -6.12
N ASN A 428 5.98 -32.13 -5.22
CA ASN A 428 6.16 -32.14 -3.76
C ASN A 428 7.33 -31.31 -3.17
N ALA A 429 7.66 -30.15 -3.70
CA ALA A 429 8.62 -29.28 -3.05
C ALA A 429 8.03 -28.57 -1.83
N PRO A 430 8.78 -28.45 -0.72
CA PRO A 430 8.35 -27.61 0.40
C PRO A 430 8.34 -26.14 -0.02
N TYR A 431 7.28 -25.43 0.32
CA TYR A 431 7.23 -23.98 0.14
C TYR A 431 7.22 -23.26 1.49
N VAL A 432 7.57 -21.98 1.48
CA VAL A 432 7.57 -21.15 2.69
C VAL A 432 6.39 -20.18 2.68
N GLU A 433 5.70 -20.12 3.82
CA GLU A 433 4.67 -19.11 4.10
C GLU A 433 5.22 -18.11 5.11
N TRP A 434 5.06 -16.81 4.83
CA TRP A 434 5.31 -15.75 5.79
C TRP A 434 4.02 -15.31 6.47
N MET A 435 4.09 -15.13 7.78
CA MET A 435 3.01 -14.60 8.61
C MET A 435 3.53 -13.38 9.36
N ASN A 436 2.95 -12.22 9.08
CA ASN A 436 3.31 -10.96 9.72
C ASN A 436 2.90 -10.94 11.20
N ASP A 437 3.55 -10.11 12.00
CA ASP A 437 3.18 -9.82 13.38
C ASP A 437 1.73 -9.32 13.50
N SER A 438 1.22 -8.58 12.50
CA SER A 438 -0.15 -8.08 12.43
C SER A 438 -1.16 -9.07 11.82
N ASP A 439 -0.75 -10.31 11.46
CA ASP A 439 -1.67 -11.33 10.96
C ASP A 439 -2.72 -11.69 12.03
N LYS A 440 -3.98 -11.73 11.65
CA LYS A 440 -5.12 -12.03 12.55
C LYS A 440 -5.08 -13.43 13.19
N ARG A 441 -4.22 -14.32 12.75
CA ARG A 441 -3.96 -15.62 13.39
C ARG A 441 -3.09 -15.48 14.63
N VAL A 442 -2.31 -14.40 14.74
CA VAL A 442 -1.50 -14.09 15.92
C VAL A 442 -2.40 -13.52 17.02
N ARG A 443 -2.27 -14.05 18.23
CA ARG A 443 -2.99 -13.60 19.43
C ARG A 443 -2.01 -13.10 20.44
N TYR A 444 -2.21 -11.89 20.92
CA TYR A 444 -1.37 -11.21 21.90
C TYR A 444 -2.02 -11.23 23.29
N GLU A 445 -1.22 -11.46 24.32
CA GLU A 445 -1.58 -11.32 25.73
C GLU A 445 -0.55 -10.45 26.44
N GLY A 446 -0.99 -9.56 27.35
CA GLY A 446 -0.12 -8.60 28.04
C GLY A 446 -0.03 -7.25 27.31
N ALA A 447 1.02 -6.49 27.62
CA ALA A 447 1.17 -5.11 27.14
C ALA A 447 1.98 -5.04 25.83
N TRP A 448 1.32 -5.21 24.71
CA TRP A 448 1.92 -5.06 23.40
C TRP A 448 1.55 -3.73 22.75
N LYS A 449 2.49 -3.15 22.03
CA LYS A 449 2.32 -1.95 21.22
C LYS A 449 2.68 -2.25 19.78
N TYR A 450 1.77 -1.93 18.87
CA TYR A 450 2.03 -1.99 17.44
C TYR A 450 2.84 -0.76 17.00
N VAL A 451 3.90 -1.00 16.24
CA VAL A 451 4.82 0.04 15.72
C VAL A 451 4.90 -0.09 14.21
N PHE A 452 4.70 1.00 13.51
CA PHE A 452 4.80 1.08 12.06
C PHE A 452 5.42 2.43 11.65
N LEU A 453 5.92 2.54 10.44
CA LEU A 453 6.68 3.70 9.96
C LEU A 453 5.95 5.03 10.18
N MET A 454 4.63 5.04 10.01
CA MET A 454 3.78 6.24 10.21
C MET A 454 3.69 6.68 11.68
N SER A 455 4.00 5.82 12.64
CA SER A 455 3.91 6.16 14.08
C SER A 455 5.09 6.99 14.59
N ASP A 456 6.26 6.84 13.94
CA ASP A 456 7.43 7.71 14.19
C ASP A 456 8.32 7.82 12.95
N PRO A 457 7.97 8.70 12.01
CA PRO A 457 8.72 8.87 10.78
C PRO A 457 10.16 9.37 10.99
N ARG A 458 10.50 9.85 12.20
CA ARG A 458 11.84 10.37 12.49
C ARG A 458 12.83 9.28 12.89
N THR A 459 12.36 8.18 13.39
CA THR A 459 13.22 7.10 13.90
C THR A 459 13.51 6.02 12.86
N HIS A 460 12.64 5.85 11.85
CA HIS A 460 12.74 4.81 10.82
C HIS A 460 13.02 3.41 11.40
N THR A 461 12.51 3.14 12.59
CA THR A 461 12.83 1.92 13.34
C THR A 461 12.26 0.67 12.71
N THR A 462 11.24 0.81 11.86
CA THR A 462 10.59 -0.31 11.18
C THR A 462 11.14 -0.58 9.78
N LEU A 463 12.05 0.26 9.25
CA LEU A 463 12.67 0.03 7.94
C LEU A 463 13.50 -1.27 7.96
N GLY A 464 13.17 -2.18 7.02
CA GLY A 464 13.80 -3.48 6.92
C GLY A 464 13.10 -4.59 7.70
N SER A 465 12.14 -4.27 8.59
CA SER A 465 11.22 -5.24 9.17
C SER A 465 10.25 -5.78 8.12
N TYR A 466 9.68 -6.93 8.35
CA TYR A 466 8.68 -7.52 7.45
C TYR A 466 7.44 -6.64 7.42
N GLU A 467 6.96 -6.27 6.23
CA GLU A 467 5.88 -5.28 6.02
C GLU A 467 6.12 -3.89 6.64
N SER A 468 7.35 -3.59 7.10
CA SER A 468 7.76 -2.33 7.75
C SER A 468 6.98 -2.00 9.02
N ASP A 469 6.62 -3.03 9.76
CA ASP A 469 5.93 -2.94 11.06
C ASP A 469 6.45 -4.02 12.02
N TYR A 470 6.07 -3.94 13.29
CA TYR A 470 6.29 -4.98 14.29
C TYR A 470 5.50 -4.70 15.57
N HIS A 471 5.27 -5.71 16.38
CA HIS A 471 4.77 -5.53 17.75
C HIS A 471 5.93 -5.51 18.75
N VAL A 472 5.80 -4.69 19.80
CA VAL A 472 6.81 -4.53 20.83
C VAL A 472 6.18 -4.59 22.21
N THR A 473 6.89 -5.19 23.17
CA THR A 473 6.57 -5.17 24.58
C THR A 473 7.79 -4.85 25.42
N THR A 474 7.57 -4.24 26.59
CA THR A 474 8.59 -4.03 27.66
C THR A 474 8.18 -4.73 28.95
N GLU A 475 7.14 -5.53 28.92
CA GLU A 475 6.59 -6.19 30.11
C GLU A 475 6.91 -7.69 30.09
N LYS A 476 7.59 -8.13 31.13
CA LYS A 476 7.85 -9.55 31.37
C LYS A 476 6.55 -10.34 31.46
N GLY A 477 6.50 -11.46 30.73
CA GLY A 477 5.33 -12.33 30.69
C GLY A 477 4.32 -11.96 29.61
N SER A 478 4.47 -10.82 28.92
CA SER A 478 3.72 -10.56 27.70
C SER A 478 4.04 -11.62 26.67
N SER A 479 3.05 -12.13 25.97
CA SER A 479 3.19 -13.28 25.07
C SER A 479 2.39 -13.13 23.79
N PHE A 480 2.75 -13.90 22.80
CA PHE A 480 1.88 -14.14 21.65
C PHE A 480 1.77 -15.63 21.33
N PHE A 481 0.68 -15.97 20.68
CA PHE A 481 0.33 -17.34 20.31
C PHE A 481 -0.24 -17.37 18.89
N THR A 482 0.13 -18.40 18.13
CA THR A 482 -0.48 -18.69 16.83
C THR A 482 -0.51 -20.18 16.53
N TYR A 483 -1.40 -20.59 15.62
CA TYR A 483 -1.37 -21.89 14.97
C TYR A 483 -0.70 -21.77 13.60
N PHE A 484 0.08 -22.77 13.23
CA PHE A 484 0.64 -22.90 11.89
C PHE A 484 0.55 -24.34 11.41
N GLU A 485 0.44 -24.52 10.11
CA GLU A 485 0.52 -25.83 9.47
C GLU A 485 1.83 -25.89 8.68
N GLY A 486 2.69 -26.87 8.96
CA GLY A 486 3.99 -26.98 8.30
C GLY A 486 4.90 -28.00 8.96
N SER A 487 6.13 -28.10 8.46
CA SER A 487 7.19 -28.99 8.96
C SER A 487 8.29 -28.27 9.73
N ALA A 488 8.34 -26.93 9.67
CA ALA A 488 9.24 -26.11 10.48
C ALA A 488 8.72 -24.67 10.60
N VAL A 489 9.19 -23.95 11.63
CA VAL A 489 8.89 -22.54 11.84
C VAL A 489 10.15 -21.78 12.26
N SER A 490 10.36 -20.58 11.66
CA SER A 490 11.38 -19.63 12.09
C SER A 490 10.70 -18.37 12.63
N LEU A 491 11.27 -17.80 13.71
CA LEU A 491 10.84 -16.54 14.33
C LEU A 491 11.80 -15.44 13.92
N TYR A 492 11.27 -14.34 13.44
CA TYR A 492 12.00 -13.12 13.07
C TYR A 492 11.66 -11.97 14.01
N GLY A 493 12.67 -11.19 14.33
CA GLY A 493 12.59 -9.97 15.13
C GLY A 493 13.73 -9.04 14.77
N ASN A 494 13.94 -8.00 15.57
CA ASN A 494 14.96 -7.01 15.33
C ASN A 494 16.02 -7.06 16.44
N LYS A 495 17.29 -6.99 16.07
CA LYS A 495 18.38 -6.86 17.06
C LYS A 495 18.73 -5.40 17.28
N ARG A 496 18.84 -5.02 18.54
CA ARG A 496 19.22 -3.67 18.97
C ARG A 496 20.01 -3.73 20.28
N PRO A 497 20.90 -2.77 20.54
CA PRO A 497 21.55 -2.68 21.85
C PRO A 497 20.53 -2.56 23.00
N GLY A 498 20.57 -3.48 23.92
CA GLY A 498 19.71 -3.51 25.11
C GLY A 498 18.32 -4.13 24.92
N ASN A 499 18.03 -4.73 23.76
CA ASN A 499 16.79 -5.51 23.59
C ASN A 499 16.78 -6.77 24.44
N GLY A 500 15.58 -7.29 24.68
CA GLY A 500 15.31 -8.36 25.63
C GLY A 500 15.44 -9.77 25.05
N LYS A 501 14.87 -10.70 25.80
CA LYS A 501 14.83 -12.13 25.51
C LYS A 501 13.42 -12.67 25.62
N ALA A 502 13.14 -13.75 24.87
CA ALA A 502 11.89 -14.48 24.99
C ALA A 502 12.12 -15.98 24.95
N ARG A 503 11.18 -16.75 25.49
CA ARG A 503 11.15 -18.21 25.42
C ARG A 503 10.15 -18.65 24.38
N VAL A 504 10.56 -19.64 23.59
CA VAL A 504 9.76 -20.21 22.52
C VAL A 504 9.30 -21.62 22.90
N TYR A 505 8.02 -21.88 22.69
CA TYR A 505 7.40 -23.18 22.92
C TYR A 505 6.66 -23.60 21.64
N ILE A 506 6.87 -24.84 21.23
CA ILE A 506 6.13 -25.48 20.14
C ILE A 506 5.33 -26.63 20.74
N ASP A 507 4.02 -26.67 20.47
CA ASP A 507 3.09 -27.67 21.00
C ASP A 507 3.16 -27.80 22.54
N GLY A 508 3.38 -26.66 23.22
CA GLY A 508 3.54 -26.59 24.68
C GLY A 508 4.90 -27.06 25.21
N VAL A 509 5.80 -27.50 24.33
CA VAL A 509 7.14 -27.95 24.71
C VAL A 509 8.15 -26.82 24.55
N PHE A 510 8.95 -26.55 25.59
CA PHE A 510 10.04 -25.59 25.50
C PHE A 510 11.01 -25.96 24.39
N SER A 511 11.17 -25.08 23.41
CA SER A 511 11.92 -25.32 22.17
C SER A 511 13.17 -24.44 22.04
N GLY A 512 13.29 -23.37 22.83
CA GLY A 512 14.47 -22.51 22.82
C GLY A 512 14.24 -21.12 23.40
N GLU A 513 15.31 -20.35 23.44
CA GLU A 513 15.32 -18.94 23.80
C GLU A 513 15.77 -18.10 22.61
N VAL A 514 15.20 -16.93 22.48
CA VAL A 514 15.63 -15.90 21.53
C VAL A 514 16.23 -14.71 22.27
N CYS A 515 17.20 -14.06 21.65
CA CYS A 515 17.86 -12.88 22.19
C CYS A 515 17.96 -11.82 21.10
N GLU A 516 17.38 -10.66 21.36
CA GLU A 516 17.40 -9.51 20.46
C GLU A 516 18.50 -8.49 20.81
N ASP A 517 19.25 -8.71 21.89
CA ASP A 517 20.40 -7.87 22.19
C ASP A 517 21.48 -8.04 21.13
N GLY A 518 21.98 -6.95 20.59
CA GLY A 518 22.97 -6.90 19.53
C GLY A 518 23.83 -5.63 19.59
N GLU A 519 25.01 -5.65 18.96
CA GLU A 519 25.92 -4.50 18.95
C GLU A 519 25.42 -3.37 18.00
N ALA A 520 24.61 -3.70 17.01
CA ALA A 520 24.06 -2.79 16.00
C ALA A 520 22.56 -3.00 15.81
N ILE A 521 21.92 -2.07 15.09
CA ILE A 521 20.52 -2.21 14.67
C ILE A 521 20.49 -3.12 13.45
N GLU A 522 19.87 -4.27 13.60
CA GLU A 522 19.60 -5.23 12.52
C GLU A 522 18.11 -5.58 12.52
N ASN A 523 17.45 -5.38 11.41
CA ASN A 523 16.02 -5.69 11.27
C ASN A 523 15.79 -7.03 10.56
N ARG A 524 14.68 -7.69 10.88
CA ARG A 524 14.25 -8.97 10.30
C ARG A 524 15.35 -10.05 10.40
N VAL A 525 15.87 -10.24 11.59
CA VAL A 525 16.86 -11.27 11.88
C VAL A 525 16.16 -12.58 12.25
N GLU A 526 16.58 -13.71 11.69
CA GLU A 526 16.12 -15.01 12.18
C GLU A 526 16.67 -15.23 13.60
N LEU A 527 15.79 -15.15 14.59
CA LEU A 527 16.13 -15.28 16.00
C LEU A 527 16.03 -16.73 16.50
N PHE A 528 15.16 -17.51 15.87
CA PHE A 528 14.91 -18.91 16.22
C PHE A 528 14.47 -19.67 14.98
N ARG A 529 14.87 -20.94 14.91
CA ARG A 529 14.37 -21.92 13.96
C ARG A 529 14.08 -23.23 14.69
N SER A 530 12.91 -23.81 14.43
CA SER A 530 12.57 -25.13 14.98
C SER A 530 13.44 -26.21 14.36
N ILE A 531 13.59 -27.30 15.07
CA ILE A 531 13.94 -28.59 14.43
C ILE A 531 12.81 -29.00 13.49
N ASP A 532 13.08 -29.94 12.59
CA ASP A 532 12.06 -30.51 11.70
C ASP A 532 10.91 -31.13 12.53
N LEU A 533 9.70 -30.67 12.23
CA LEU A 533 8.46 -31.16 12.84
C LEU A 533 7.80 -32.18 11.92
N PHE A 534 6.95 -33.04 12.47
CA PHE A 534 6.06 -33.82 11.62
C PHE A 534 5.07 -32.88 10.92
N GLY A 535 4.81 -33.10 9.63
CA GLY A 535 3.85 -32.27 8.90
C GLY A 535 2.47 -32.29 9.58
N GLY A 536 1.89 -31.12 9.80
CA GLY A 536 0.61 -30.96 10.47
C GLY A 536 0.40 -29.59 11.08
N ILE A 537 -0.64 -29.48 11.90
CA ILE A 537 -0.97 -28.24 12.63
C ILE A 537 -0.20 -28.23 13.95
N HIS A 538 0.55 -27.17 14.16
CA HIS A 538 1.33 -26.93 15.35
C HIS A 538 0.93 -25.63 16.03
N THR A 539 1.34 -25.48 17.30
CA THR A 539 1.20 -24.24 18.06
C THR A 539 2.57 -23.61 18.27
N LEU A 540 2.66 -22.30 18.09
CA LEU A 540 3.80 -21.49 18.48
C LEU A 540 3.35 -20.54 19.61
N TYR A 541 4.05 -20.59 20.74
CA TYR A 541 3.86 -19.70 21.87
C TYR A 541 5.20 -19.07 22.24
N VAL A 542 5.24 -17.76 22.30
CA VAL A 542 6.43 -16.97 22.64
C VAL A 542 6.11 -16.05 23.80
N VAL A 543 6.97 -16.04 24.84
CA VAL A 543 6.75 -15.23 26.03
C VAL A 543 8.02 -14.45 26.39
N SER A 544 7.87 -13.13 26.58
CA SER A 544 8.95 -12.24 27.05
C SER A 544 9.45 -12.68 28.43
N ASP A 545 10.76 -12.85 28.57
CA ASP A 545 11.37 -13.35 29.83
C ASP A 545 11.87 -12.24 30.75
N ARG A 546 11.92 -10.98 30.29
CA ARG A 546 12.43 -9.82 31.02
C ARG A 546 11.57 -8.59 30.78
N ASP A 547 11.77 -7.57 31.63
CA ASP A 547 11.21 -6.23 31.47
C ASP A 547 12.08 -5.34 30.54
N ASP A 548 12.69 -5.94 29.51
CA ASP A 548 13.44 -5.28 28.46
C ASP A 548 12.62 -5.29 27.16
N LEU A 549 12.96 -4.42 26.23
CA LEU A 549 12.26 -4.30 24.95
C LEU A 549 12.39 -5.62 24.15
N PHE A 550 11.28 -6.20 23.74
CA PHE A 550 11.21 -7.35 22.85
C PHE A 550 10.33 -7.02 21.64
N GLU A 551 10.84 -7.23 20.42
CA GLU A 551 10.22 -6.87 19.16
C GLU A 551 9.90 -8.11 18.35
N PHE A 552 8.62 -8.36 18.06
CA PHE A 552 8.18 -9.44 17.18
C PHE A 552 7.84 -8.90 15.79
N ASP A 553 8.53 -9.37 14.76
CA ASP A 553 8.41 -8.92 13.37
C ASP A 553 7.56 -9.88 12.53
N ALA A 554 7.98 -11.14 12.41
CA ALA A 554 7.26 -12.11 11.58
C ALA A 554 7.64 -13.56 11.94
N ILE A 555 6.88 -14.51 11.40
CA ILE A 555 7.28 -15.92 11.34
C ILE A 555 7.32 -16.42 9.91
N GLN A 556 8.22 -17.34 9.64
CA GLN A 556 8.32 -18.08 8.39
C GLN A 556 8.00 -19.56 8.66
N ILE A 557 7.08 -20.11 7.89
CA ILE A 557 6.61 -21.49 8.04
C ILE A 557 7.05 -22.27 6.80
N THR A 558 7.73 -23.40 7.01
CA THR A 558 8.03 -24.38 5.94
C THR A 558 6.85 -25.35 5.86
N LYS A 559 6.21 -25.44 4.70
CA LYS A 559 5.05 -26.31 4.43
C LYS A 559 5.50 -27.72 4.04
#